data_27999ad55e5249d36a0f868e5f0630a2
#
_entry.id   27999ad55e5249d36a0f868e5f0630a2
#
_cell.length_a   1.000
_cell.length_b   1.000
_cell.length_c   1.000
_cell.angle_alpha   90.00
_cell.angle_beta   90.00
_cell.angle_gamma   90.00
#
_symmetry.space_group_name_H-M   'P 1'
#
loop_
_entity.id
_entity.type
_entity.pdbx_description
1 polymer ?
#
loop_
_entity_poly.entity_id
_entity_poly.type
_entity_poly.pdbx_seq_one_letter_code
_entity_poly.pdbx_strand_id
1 'polypeptide(L)'
;NVVKEVSLALDRKKHILPVNLEPVEVPVALRYPLAGIQHVDLFGARATENFATVVRALARLGVQTHGAPPAVPVESKVQRKPLNDKVIAVLPFVNISPDKESDYFSDGLTEDLISNLSRLKGMSVVSRTNSIRYKGSRLDIEDIGHELGARYLIEGTVRRHVDDLRITANLIDVASSTQLWSDRYKGKMADVFDIQ
;
A
#
# COMPACT_ATOMS: atom_id res chain seq x y z
N ASN A 1 -4.41 -35.93 -8.90
CA ASN A 1 -5.33 -34.90 -9.42
C ASN A 1 -5.57 -33.86 -8.32
N VAL A 2 -4.95 -32.69 -8.45
CA VAL A 2 -4.90 -31.61 -7.45
C VAL A 2 -6.30 -31.24 -6.92
N VAL A 3 -7.33 -31.27 -7.77
CA VAL A 3 -8.72 -30.95 -7.35
C VAL A 3 -9.21 -31.93 -6.29
N LYS A 4 -8.93 -33.22 -6.45
CA LYS A 4 -9.34 -34.26 -5.47
C LYS A 4 -8.55 -34.12 -4.15
N GLU A 5 -7.28 -33.74 -4.22
CA GLU A 5 -6.44 -33.52 -3.05
C GLU A 5 -6.90 -32.31 -2.25
N VAL A 6 -7.23 -31.21 -2.92
CA VAL A 6 -7.80 -29.99 -2.29
C VAL A 6 -9.14 -30.33 -1.62
N SER A 7 -10.04 -31.02 -2.32
CA SER A 7 -11.34 -31.41 -1.75
C SER A 7 -11.16 -32.31 -0.52
N LEU A 8 -10.27 -33.29 -0.58
CA LEU A 8 -9.99 -34.20 0.54
C LEU A 8 -9.38 -33.45 1.73
N ALA A 9 -8.52 -32.45 1.48
CA ALA A 9 -7.93 -31.64 2.54
C ALA A 9 -8.99 -30.77 3.23
N LEU A 10 -9.93 -30.21 2.48
CA LEU A 10 -11.06 -29.42 3.01
C LEU A 10 -11.98 -30.30 3.86
N ASP A 11 -12.35 -31.49 3.35
CA ASP A 11 -13.18 -32.44 4.09
C ASP A 11 -12.55 -32.88 5.41
N ARG A 12 -11.24 -33.00 5.43
CA ARG A 12 -10.47 -33.34 6.64
C ARG A 12 -10.08 -32.14 7.49
N LYS A 13 -10.60 -30.95 7.20
CA LYS A 13 -10.30 -29.70 7.91
C LYS A 13 -8.79 -29.41 8.02
N LYS A 14 -8.04 -29.77 6.98
CA LYS A 14 -6.60 -29.46 6.92
C LYS A 14 -6.38 -28.03 6.48
N HIS A 15 -5.33 -27.40 6.99
CA HIS A 15 -4.92 -26.09 6.52
C HIS A 15 -4.38 -26.19 5.10
N ILE A 16 -4.92 -25.37 4.20
CA ILE A 16 -4.49 -25.27 2.80
C ILE A 16 -3.84 -23.89 2.65
N LEU A 17 -2.62 -23.85 2.14
CA LEU A 17 -1.93 -22.63 1.77
C LEU A 17 -1.63 -22.68 0.28
N PRO A 18 -2.43 -22.05 -0.57
CA PRO A 18 -2.15 -21.96 -2.00
C PRO A 18 -0.95 -21.04 -2.23
N VAL A 19 0.00 -21.51 -3.03
CA VAL A 19 1.21 -20.80 -3.38
C VAL A 19 1.31 -20.72 -4.89
N ASN A 20 1.38 -19.50 -5.45
CA ASN A 20 1.61 -19.26 -6.86
C ASN A 20 3.11 -19.08 -7.11
N LEU A 21 3.68 -19.85 -8.01
CA LEU A 21 5.10 -19.75 -8.40
C LEU A 21 5.31 -18.85 -9.62
N GLU A 22 4.26 -18.60 -10.37
CA GLU A 22 4.24 -17.73 -11.55
C GLU A 22 2.87 -17.06 -11.68
N PRO A 23 2.72 -15.97 -12.45
CA PRO A 23 1.45 -15.32 -12.68
C PRO A 23 0.54 -16.23 -13.52
N VAL A 24 -0.37 -16.96 -12.84
CA VAL A 24 -1.34 -17.84 -13.46
C VAL A 24 -2.74 -17.54 -12.97
N GLU A 25 -3.73 -17.73 -13.84
CA GLU A 25 -5.13 -17.74 -13.41
C GLU A 25 -5.45 -19.07 -12.74
N VAL A 26 -6.11 -18.98 -11.57
CA VAL A 26 -6.58 -20.17 -10.86
C VAL A 26 -7.57 -20.95 -11.75
N PRO A 27 -7.31 -22.23 -12.05
CA PRO A 27 -8.21 -23.05 -12.85
C PRO A 27 -9.64 -23.03 -12.30
N VAL A 28 -10.63 -23.01 -13.19
CA VAL A 28 -12.05 -22.90 -12.82
C VAL A 28 -12.45 -23.96 -11.79
N ALA A 29 -11.91 -25.18 -11.92
CA ALA A 29 -12.19 -26.28 -10.99
C ALA A 29 -11.68 -26.04 -9.55
N LEU A 30 -10.73 -25.12 -9.36
CA LEU A 30 -10.15 -24.79 -8.06
C LEU A 30 -10.68 -23.45 -7.51
N ARG A 31 -11.32 -22.63 -8.33
CA ARG A 31 -11.83 -21.32 -7.88
C ARG A 31 -12.82 -21.44 -6.74
N TYR A 32 -13.72 -22.39 -6.82
CA TYR A 32 -14.74 -22.61 -5.79
C TYR A 32 -14.18 -23.24 -4.51
N PRO A 33 -13.39 -24.34 -4.59
CA PRO A 33 -12.77 -24.94 -3.40
C PRO A 33 -11.78 -24.02 -2.66
N LEU A 34 -11.13 -23.10 -3.36
CA LEU A 34 -10.17 -22.14 -2.78
C LEU A 34 -10.80 -20.77 -2.50
N ALA A 35 -12.10 -20.59 -2.74
CA ALA A 35 -12.78 -19.33 -2.46
C ALA A 35 -12.68 -18.97 -0.97
N GLY A 36 -12.17 -17.78 -0.69
CA GLY A 36 -11.95 -17.31 0.69
C GLY A 36 -10.66 -17.80 1.34
N ILE A 37 -9.84 -18.61 0.68
CA ILE A 37 -8.51 -18.99 1.15
C ILE A 37 -7.49 -18.01 0.56
N GLN A 38 -6.74 -17.35 1.43
CA GLN A 38 -5.70 -16.42 1.04
C GLN A 38 -4.54 -17.19 0.38
N HIS A 39 -4.11 -16.77 -0.79
CA HIS A 39 -2.95 -17.32 -1.51
C HIS A 39 -1.73 -16.43 -1.36
N VAL A 40 -0.56 -17.00 -1.58
CA VAL A 40 0.72 -16.30 -1.50
C VAL A 40 1.43 -16.42 -2.84
N ASP A 41 1.85 -15.29 -3.40
CA ASP A 41 2.61 -15.24 -4.65
C ASP A 41 4.11 -15.32 -4.35
N LEU A 42 4.81 -16.33 -4.85
CA LEU A 42 6.26 -16.50 -4.75
C LEU A 42 6.98 -16.15 -6.06
N PHE A 43 6.50 -15.14 -6.76
CA PHE A 43 7.13 -14.63 -7.97
C PHE A 43 7.25 -13.08 -7.93
N GLY A 44 8.12 -12.55 -8.81
CA GLY A 44 8.38 -11.12 -8.89
C GLY A 44 9.20 -10.56 -7.73
N ALA A 45 9.20 -9.24 -7.58
CA ALA A 45 10.06 -8.53 -6.64
C ALA A 45 9.83 -8.87 -5.15
N ARG A 46 8.68 -9.45 -4.82
CA ARG A 46 8.31 -9.81 -3.43
C ARG A 46 8.44 -11.31 -3.12
N ALA A 47 8.95 -12.11 -4.04
CA ALA A 47 9.06 -13.55 -3.86
C ALA A 47 9.79 -13.94 -2.57
N THR A 48 10.90 -13.27 -2.27
CA THR A 48 11.72 -13.55 -1.07
C THR A 48 11.00 -13.19 0.23
N GLU A 49 10.29 -12.08 0.25
CA GLU A 49 9.53 -11.60 1.41
C GLU A 49 8.32 -12.50 1.70
N ASN A 50 7.60 -12.84 0.65
CA ASN A 50 6.47 -13.76 0.72
C ASN A 50 6.92 -15.17 1.12
N PHE A 51 8.08 -15.64 0.66
CA PHE A 51 8.66 -16.91 1.09
C PHE A 51 8.94 -16.93 2.60
N ALA A 52 9.53 -15.88 3.16
CA ALA A 52 9.77 -15.76 4.59
C ALA A 52 8.45 -15.79 5.40
N THR A 53 7.38 -15.22 4.85
CA THR A 53 6.04 -15.24 5.44
C THR A 53 5.44 -16.64 5.46
N VAL A 54 5.59 -17.38 4.36
CA VAL A 54 5.18 -18.80 4.27
C VAL A 54 5.91 -19.67 5.29
N VAL A 55 7.24 -19.54 5.38
CA VAL A 55 8.05 -20.29 6.36
C VAL A 55 7.61 -20.01 7.80
N ARG A 56 7.34 -18.75 8.14
CA ARG A 56 6.82 -18.38 9.47
C ARG A 56 5.43 -18.97 9.74
N ALA A 57 4.55 -18.97 8.74
CA ALA A 57 3.22 -19.58 8.88
C ALA A 57 3.31 -21.09 9.10
N LEU A 58 4.17 -21.79 8.38
CA LEU A 58 4.42 -23.21 8.53
C LEU A 58 4.99 -23.54 9.92
N ALA A 59 5.94 -22.74 10.41
CA ALA A 59 6.50 -22.92 11.74
C ALA A 59 5.44 -22.79 12.85
N ARG A 60 4.47 -21.84 12.71
CA ARG A 60 3.34 -21.71 13.64
C ARG A 60 2.39 -22.91 13.61
N LEU A 61 2.32 -23.63 12.51
CA LEU A 61 1.54 -24.85 12.35
C LEU A 61 2.30 -26.10 12.84
N GLY A 62 3.50 -25.95 13.43
CA GLY A 62 4.30 -27.04 13.96
C GLY A 62 5.06 -27.84 12.89
N VAL A 63 5.15 -27.35 11.66
CA VAL A 63 5.95 -27.96 10.62
C VAL A 63 7.43 -27.68 10.89
N GLN A 64 8.19 -28.72 11.24
CA GLN A 64 9.64 -28.59 11.36
C GLN A 64 10.25 -28.48 9.97
N THR A 65 10.72 -27.33 9.60
CA THR A 65 11.49 -27.10 8.39
C THR A 65 12.92 -27.63 8.62
N HIS A 66 13.20 -28.83 8.15
CA HIS A 66 14.56 -29.37 8.12
C HIS A 66 15.33 -28.68 7.00
N GLY A 67 16.31 -27.91 7.35
CA GLY A 67 17.03 -26.98 6.51
C GLY A 67 16.44 -25.60 6.70
N ALA A 68 16.89 -24.93 7.76
CA ALA A 68 16.81 -23.48 7.76
C ALA A 68 17.41 -23.07 6.41
N PRO A 69 16.66 -22.32 5.55
CA PRO A 69 17.34 -21.61 4.49
C PRO A 69 18.48 -20.89 5.21
N PRO A 70 19.69 -20.80 4.61
CA PRO A 70 20.74 -20.05 5.22
C PRO A 70 20.06 -18.80 5.72
N ALA A 71 20.26 -18.49 6.99
CA ALA A 71 19.77 -17.25 7.54
C ALA A 71 20.36 -16.18 6.61
N VAL A 72 19.65 -15.92 5.53
CA VAL A 72 19.73 -14.64 4.87
C VAL A 72 19.36 -13.77 6.03
N PRO A 73 20.29 -12.97 6.56
CA PRO A 73 19.87 -12.04 7.56
C PRO A 73 18.69 -11.33 6.94
N VAL A 74 17.47 -11.59 7.44
CA VAL A 74 16.35 -10.70 7.26
C VAL A 74 16.59 -9.57 8.24
N GLU A 75 17.77 -9.06 8.16
CA GLU A 75 18.24 -7.73 8.30
C GLU A 75 18.25 -7.09 6.88
N SER A 76 17.18 -7.14 6.18
CA SER A 76 16.48 -5.91 5.92
C SER A 76 15.85 -5.50 7.25
N LYS A 77 16.71 -5.09 8.13
CA LYS A 77 16.67 -3.71 8.59
C LYS A 77 16.59 -2.87 7.30
N VAL A 78 15.39 -2.71 6.74
CA VAL A 78 14.98 -1.38 6.34
C VAL A 78 15.48 -0.60 7.54
N GLN A 79 16.59 0.11 7.37
CA GLN A 79 17.02 1.05 8.39
C GLN A 79 15.86 2.00 8.44
N ARG A 80 14.88 1.67 9.32
CA ARG A 80 13.71 2.50 9.51
C ARG A 80 14.31 3.83 9.92
N LYS A 81 14.34 4.75 8.98
CA LYS A 81 14.82 6.10 9.29
C LYS A 81 14.04 6.55 10.51
N PRO A 82 14.70 7.14 11.50
CA PRO A 82 13.97 7.69 12.62
C PRO A 82 12.96 8.70 12.08
N LEU A 83 11.73 8.62 12.59
CA LEU A 83 10.70 9.59 12.24
C LEU A 83 11.12 10.95 12.79
N ASN A 84 11.02 11.96 11.95
CA ASN A 84 11.33 13.33 12.32
C ASN A 84 10.03 14.13 12.46
N ASP A 85 9.75 14.63 13.65
CA ASP A 85 8.54 15.40 13.99
C ASP A 85 8.36 16.67 13.17
N LYS A 86 9.41 17.12 12.47
CA LYS A 86 9.37 18.28 11.58
C LYS A 86 9.28 17.91 10.11
N VAL A 87 9.15 16.62 9.78
CA VAL A 87 9.07 16.16 8.40
C VAL A 87 7.67 15.65 8.09
N ILE A 88 7.10 16.18 7.02
CA ILE A 88 5.82 15.78 6.45
C ILE A 88 6.00 15.33 5.00
N ALA A 89 5.28 14.30 4.58
CA ALA A 89 5.22 13.89 3.19
C ALA A 89 3.79 13.94 2.68
N VAL A 90 3.62 14.37 1.44
CA VAL A 90 2.34 14.29 0.73
C VAL A 90 2.44 13.11 -0.24
N LEU A 91 1.63 12.10 -0.01
CA LEU A 91 1.51 10.97 -0.92
C LEU A 91 0.68 11.35 -2.15
N PRO A 92 0.93 10.74 -3.31
CA PRO A 92 0.15 10.99 -4.50
C PRO A 92 -1.34 10.77 -4.25
N PHE A 93 -2.15 11.78 -4.52
CA PHE A 93 -3.61 11.68 -4.42
C PHE A 93 -4.13 10.67 -5.45
N VAL A 94 -5.03 9.80 -5.01
CA VAL A 94 -5.58 8.73 -5.84
C VAL A 94 -6.81 9.25 -6.58
N ASN A 95 -6.76 9.19 -7.91
CA ASN A 95 -7.96 9.40 -8.72
C ASN A 95 -8.89 8.18 -8.60
N ILE A 96 -10.10 8.42 -8.11
CA ILE A 96 -11.17 7.42 -8.03
C ILE A 96 -12.31 7.71 -9.02
N SER A 97 -12.06 8.58 -9.99
CA SER A 97 -12.98 8.88 -11.10
C SER A 97 -12.83 7.86 -12.23
N PRO A 98 -13.86 7.66 -13.06
CA PRO A 98 -13.77 6.78 -14.23
C PRO A 98 -12.83 7.33 -15.32
N ASP A 99 -12.59 8.65 -15.33
CA ASP A 99 -11.84 9.33 -16.38
C ASP A 99 -10.36 9.47 -16.01
N LYS A 100 -9.48 9.30 -17.03
CA LYS A 100 -8.03 9.41 -16.86
C LYS A 100 -7.51 10.86 -16.82
N GLU A 101 -8.30 11.82 -17.28
CA GLU A 101 -7.89 13.24 -17.24
C GLU A 101 -7.77 13.72 -15.79
N SER A 102 -8.57 13.14 -14.90
CA SER A 102 -8.48 13.40 -13.48
C SER A 102 -7.18 12.90 -12.82
N ASP A 103 -6.36 12.06 -13.50
CA ASP A 103 -5.04 11.66 -13.01
C ASP A 103 -4.07 12.84 -13.02
N TYR A 104 -4.08 13.64 -14.10
CA TYR A 104 -3.26 14.86 -14.19
C TYR A 104 -3.63 15.87 -13.12
N PHE A 105 -4.93 16.00 -12.87
CA PHE A 105 -5.42 16.88 -11.80
C PHE A 105 -4.96 16.40 -10.42
N SER A 106 -5.06 15.10 -10.13
CA SER A 106 -4.60 14.52 -8.86
C SER A 106 -3.10 14.70 -8.64
N ASP A 107 -2.31 14.57 -9.72
CA ASP A 107 -0.86 14.77 -9.68
C ASP A 107 -0.51 16.24 -9.46
N GLY A 108 -1.22 17.18 -10.13
CA GLY A 108 -1.08 18.61 -9.93
C GLY A 108 -1.43 19.05 -8.52
N LEU A 109 -2.57 18.58 -7.99
CA LEU A 109 -2.98 18.84 -6.60
C LEU A 109 -1.92 18.38 -5.58
N THR A 110 -1.31 17.22 -5.82
CA THR A 110 -0.22 16.71 -4.97
C THR A 110 0.98 17.67 -4.99
N GLU A 111 1.34 18.17 -6.16
CA GLU A 111 2.45 19.11 -6.35
C GLU A 111 2.18 20.45 -5.68
N ASP A 112 0.98 20.99 -5.84
CA ASP A 112 0.56 22.26 -5.22
C ASP A 112 0.58 22.15 -3.70
N LEU A 113 0.10 21.05 -3.13
CA LEU A 113 0.17 20.80 -1.69
C LEU A 113 1.61 20.75 -1.19
N ILE A 114 2.51 20.05 -1.88
CA ILE A 114 3.94 20.00 -1.54
C ILE A 114 4.53 21.42 -1.57
N SER A 115 4.23 22.17 -2.62
CA SER A 115 4.72 23.55 -2.78
C SER A 115 4.22 24.48 -1.67
N ASN A 116 2.94 24.44 -1.36
CA ASN A 116 2.33 25.28 -0.33
C ASN A 116 2.83 24.92 1.07
N LEU A 117 2.90 23.64 1.39
CA LEU A 117 3.42 23.18 2.68
C LEU A 117 4.90 23.51 2.87
N SER A 118 5.68 23.54 1.78
CA SER A 118 7.12 23.87 1.82
C SER A 118 7.37 25.34 2.24
N ARG A 119 6.36 26.20 2.18
CA ARG A 119 6.43 27.60 2.66
C ARG A 119 6.25 27.73 4.17
N LEU A 120 5.79 26.68 4.84
CA LEU A 120 5.59 26.68 6.29
C LEU A 120 6.93 26.66 7.01
N LYS A 121 7.18 27.67 7.85
CA LYS A 121 8.40 27.73 8.66
C LYS A 121 8.37 26.62 9.73
N GLY A 122 9.50 25.91 9.87
CA GLY A 122 9.66 24.90 10.91
C GLY A 122 9.26 23.48 10.50
N MET A 123 8.72 23.29 9.29
CA MET A 123 8.43 22.00 8.70
C MET A 123 9.30 21.76 7.46
N SER A 124 9.73 20.53 7.27
CA SER A 124 10.40 20.07 6.06
C SER A 124 9.45 19.15 5.29
N VAL A 125 9.26 19.42 4.01
CA VAL A 125 8.37 18.63 3.17
C VAL A 125 9.19 17.69 2.30
N VAL A 126 8.82 16.43 2.26
CA VAL A 126 9.43 15.43 1.37
C VAL A 126 9.18 15.82 -0.08
N SER A 127 10.22 15.77 -0.91
CA SER A 127 10.11 16.15 -2.32
C SER A 127 9.14 15.25 -3.09
N ARG A 128 8.49 15.81 -4.13
CA ARG A 128 7.63 15.08 -5.04
C ARG A 128 8.29 13.83 -5.61
N THR A 129 9.58 13.93 -6.01
CA THR A 129 10.34 12.81 -6.58
C THR A 129 10.39 11.60 -5.64
N ASN A 130 10.46 11.82 -4.35
CA ASN A 130 10.46 10.75 -3.35
C ASN A 130 9.05 10.22 -3.09
N SER A 131 8.06 11.11 -3.01
CA SER A 131 6.66 10.72 -2.74
C SER A 131 6.00 9.99 -3.90
N ILE A 132 6.29 10.37 -5.16
CA ILE A 132 5.65 9.78 -6.35
C ILE A 132 5.89 8.28 -6.49
N ARG A 133 6.95 7.75 -5.89
CA ARG A 133 7.29 6.33 -5.89
C ARG A 133 6.23 5.47 -5.21
N TYR A 134 5.41 6.08 -4.36
CA TYR A 134 4.35 5.41 -3.60
C TYR A 134 2.98 5.50 -4.27
N LYS A 135 2.90 6.03 -5.50
CA LYS A 135 1.64 6.05 -6.28
C LYS A 135 1.16 4.61 -6.51
N GLY A 136 -0.01 4.27 -5.96
CA GLY A 136 -0.56 2.92 -6.03
C GLY A 136 0.20 1.87 -5.21
N SER A 137 1.08 2.29 -4.30
CA SER A 137 1.79 1.40 -3.39
C SER A 137 0.80 0.65 -2.49
N ARG A 138 1.15 -0.59 -2.15
CA ARG A 138 0.44 -1.42 -1.15
C ARG A 138 1.21 -1.51 0.17
N LEU A 139 2.27 -0.72 0.32
CA LEU A 139 3.01 -0.64 1.56
C LEU A 139 2.15 -0.01 2.65
N ASP A 140 2.36 -0.44 3.86
CA ASP A 140 1.71 0.16 5.02
C ASP A 140 2.22 1.58 5.24
N ILE A 141 1.35 2.44 5.75
CA ILE A 141 1.64 3.85 6.05
C ILE A 141 2.87 3.99 6.96
N GLU A 142 3.05 3.08 7.90
CA GLU A 142 4.22 3.06 8.78
C GLU A 142 5.52 2.86 8.00
N ASP A 143 5.53 1.90 7.10
CA ASP A 143 6.73 1.61 6.30
C ASP A 143 7.06 2.76 5.36
N ILE A 144 6.06 3.37 4.71
CA ILE A 144 6.24 4.56 3.87
C ILE A 144 6.82 5.71 4.69
N GLY A 145 6.26 5.98 5.88
CA GLY A 145 6.74 7.05 6.75
C GLY A 145 8.19 6.86 7.17
N HIS A 146 8.55 5.64 7.55
CA HIS A 146 9.92 5.30 7.90
C HIS A 146 10.89 5.39 6.73
N GLU A 147 10.52 4.93 5.53
CA GLU A 147 11.35 5.07 4.34
C GLU A 147 11.61 6.54 3.98
N LEU A 148 10.60 7.39 4.14
CA LEU A 148 10.69 8.83 3.90
C LEU A 148 11.31 9.59 5.09
N GLY A 149 11.36 9.00 6.28
CA GLY A 149 11.76 9.68 7.52
C GLY A 149 10.75 10.74 7.96
N ALA A 150 9.48 10.61 7.54
CA ALA A 150 8.42 11.56 7.79
C ALA A 150 7.53 11.10 8.95
N ARG A 151 7.37 11.94 9.97
CA ARG A 151 6.44 11.71 11.07
C ARG A 151 5.00 11.81 10.59
N TYR A 152 4.72 12.72 9.68
CA TYR A 152 3.37 13.01 9.21
C TYR A 152 3.24 12.68 7.72
N LEU A 153 2.14 12.04 7.37
CA LEU A 153 1.78 11.77 5.98
C LEU A 153 0.43 12.42 5.67
N ILE A 154 0.36 13.06 4.51
CA ILE A 154 -0.92 13.47 3.90
C ILE A 154 -1.20 12.50 2.76
N GLU A 155 -2.38 11.93 2.77
CA GLU A 155 -2.93 11.14 1.68
C GLU A 155 -4.31 11.64 1.30
N GLY A 156 -4.78 11.26 0.13
CA GLY A 156 -6.12 11.67 -0.27
C GLY A 156 -6.60 11.05 -1.56
N THR A 157 -7.86 11.37 -1.87
CA THR A 157 -8.52 10.93 -3.07
C THR A 157 -9.16 12.10 -3.79
N VAL A 158 -9.19 11.99 -5.12
CA VAL A 158 -9.89 12.91 -6.01
C VAL A 158 -10.99 12.14 -6.73
N ARG A 159 -12.20 12.65 -6.70
CA ARG A 159 -13.32 12.14 -7.46
C ARG A 159 -13.93 13.28 -8.26
N ARG A 160 -13.96 13.12 -9.57
CA ARG A 160 -14.66 14.03 -10.49
C ARG A 160 -15.89 13.33 -11.08
N HIS A 161 -16.95 14.06 -11.17
CA HIS A 161 -18.15 13.64 -11.88
C HIS A 161 -18.68 14.84 -12.67
N VAL A 162 -18.47 14.83 -13.98
CA VAL A 162 -18.72 15.97 -14.89
C VAL A 162 -17.96 17.20 -14.39
N ASP A 163 -18.63 18.20 -13.86
CA ASP A 163 -18.06 19.44 -13.34
C ASP A 163 -17.88 19.44 -11.82
N ASP A 164 -18.47 18.46 -11.13
CA ASP A 164 -18.39 18.34 -9.68
C ASP A 164 -17.09 17.66 -9.26
N LEU A 165 -16.36 18.29 -8.37
CA LEU A 165 -15.11 17.82 -7.78
C LEU A 165 -15.30 17.54 -6.29
N ARG A 166 -14.80 16.40 -5.86
CA ARG A 166 -14.68 16.04 -4.45
C ARG A 166 -13.24 15.61 -4.16
N ILE A 167 -12.62 16.30 -3.22
CA ILE A 167 -11.29 15.97 -2.73
C ILE A 167 -11.45 15.56 -1.26
N THR A 168 -10.86 14.44 -0.88
CA THR A 168 -10.73 14.05 0.52
C THR A 168 -9.25 14.04 0.84
N ALA A 169 -8.86 14.67 1.96
CA ALA A 169 -7.50 14.68 2.45
C ALA A 169 -7.46 14.22 3.91
N ASN A 170 -6.47 13.42 4.25
CA ASN A 170 -6.23 12.89 5.59
C ASN A 170 -4.80 13.21 6.01
N LEU A 171 -4.63 13.61 7.26
CA LEU A 171 -3.33 13.74 7.92
C LEU A 171 -3.16 12.58 8.90
N ILE A 172 -2.07 11.85 8.78
CA ILE A 172 -1.78 10.65 9.57
C ILE A 172 -0.48 10.86 10.35
N ASP A 173 -0.50 10.52 11.63
CA ASP A 173 0.69 10.35 12.43
C ASP A 173 1.20 8.92 12.26
N VAL A 174 2.37 8.78 11.65
CA VAL A 174 3.01 7.50 11.35
C VAL A 174 3.34 6.71 12.62
N ALA A 175 3.83 7.39 13.66
CA ALA A 175 4.29 6.71 14.88
C ALA A 175 3.16 6.02 15.66
N SER A 176 1.95 6.57 15.58
CA SER A 176 0.77 6.02 16.25
C SER A 176 -0.19 5.34 15.27
N SER A 177 0.09 5.42 13.96
CA SER A 177 -0.81 4.96 12.89
C SER A 177 -2.22 5.52 13.03
N THR A 178 -2.34 6.75 13.54
CA THR A 178 -3.63 7.39 13.76
C THR A 178 -3.86 8.55 12.81
N GLN A 179 -5.10 8.65 12.32
CA GLN A 179 -5.53 9.79 11.56
C GLN A 179 -5.77 10.97 12.51
N LEU A 180 -4.97 12.03 12.35
CA LEU A 180 -5.08 13.25 13.15
C LEU A 180 -6.17 14.18 12.64
N TRP A 181 -6.39 14.19 11.34
CA TRP A 181 -7.32 15.09 10.68
C TRP A 181 -7.83 14.51 9.37
N SER A 182 -9.04 14.84 9.03
CA SER A 182 -9.66 14.53 7.74
C SER A 182 -10.58 15.67 7.34
N ASP A 183 -10.50 16.06 6.08
CA ASP A 183 -11.43 17.02 5.50
C ASP A 183 -11.87 16.61 4.11
N ARG A 184 -13.02 17.17 3.71
CA ARG A 184 -13.62 16.90 2.42
C ARG A 184 -14.05 18.20 1.76
N TYR A 185 -13.34 18.55 0.71
CA TYR A 185 -13.70 19.65 -0.17
C TYR A 185 -14.69 19.18 -1.24
N LYS A 186 -15.69 20.02 -1.52
CA LYS A 186 -16.63 19.87 -2.64
C LYS A 186 -16.69 21.20 -3.37
N GLY A 187 -16.48 21.18 -4.66
CA GLY A 187 -16.52 22.38 -5.50
C GLY A 187 -16.72 22.02 -6.95
N LYS A 188 -16.74 23.02 -7.80
CA LYS A 188 -16.73 22.82 -9.25
C LYS A 188 -15.30 22.90 -9.77
N MET A 189 -15.06 22.25 -10.89
CA MET A 189 -13.74 22.25 -11.54
C MET A 189 -13.28 23.69 -11.90
N ALA A 190 -14.20 24.56 -12.30
CA ALA A 190 -13.92 25.97 -12.57
C ALA A 190 -13.39 26.72 -11.33
N ASP A 191 -13.92 26.43 -10.14
CA ASP A 191 -13.57 27.15 -8.91
C ASP A 191 -12.14 26.81 -8.45
N VAL A 192 -11.58 25.67 -8.86
CA VAL A 192 -10.24 25.24 -8.45
C VAL A 192 -9.14 26.00 -9.19
N PHE A 193 -9.39 26.42 -10.40
CA PHE A 193 -8.44 27.23 -11.18
C PHE A 193 -8.43 28.71 -10.78
N ASP A 194 -9.47 29.17 -10.08
CA ASP A 194 -9.54 30.55 -9.58
C ASP A 194 -8.83 30.76 -8.22
N ILE A 195 -8.31 29.68 -7.62
CA ILE A 195 -7.62 29.72 -6.31
C ILE A 195 -6.06 29.76 -6.47
N GLN A 196 -5.57 29.83 -7.71
CA GLN A 196 -4.12 29.95 -7.98
C GLN A 196 -3.60 31.39 -7.86
#